data_291d449146e02a70c8866ee94f61d4e6
#
_entry.id   291d449146e02a70c8866ee94f61d4e6
#
_cell.length_a   1.000
_cell.length_b   1.000
_cell.length_c   1.000
_cell.angle_alpha   90.00
_cell.angle_beta   90.00
_cell.angle_gamma   90.00
#
_symmetry.space_group_name_H-M   'P 1'
#
loop_
_entity.id
_entity.type
_entity.pdbx_description
1 polymer ?
#
loop_
_entity_poly.entity_id
_entity_poly.type
_entity_poly.pdbx_seq_one_letter_code
_entity_poly.pdbx_strand_id
1 'polypeptide(L)'
;NQPLFITHYPKAIKFFNMKQNAYDSNIVNSTDLILPFSGEAVGAAEREYEYEPLLQRLKDSNMLRQLVERGGGIRDFDWYLEFYRLNGGTTHSGCGIGLNRVTQYILGSHDIRASTVFPMNKQTIM
;
A
#
# COMPACT_ATOMS: atom_id res chain seq x y z
N ASN A 1 3.21 -24.52 5.91
CA ASN A 1 3.42 -23.23 6.60
C ASN A 1 4.74 -22.59 6.13
N GLN A 2 4.71 -21.96 4.94
CA GLN A 2 5.87 -21.27 4.37
C GLN A 2 5.47 -19.84 4.00
N PRO A 3 6.40 -18.86 4.01
CA PRO A 3 6.19 -17.55 3.45
C PRO A 3 5.77 -17.64 1.98
N LEU A 4 4.85 -16.76 1.57
CA LEU A 4 4.31 -16.71 0.22
C LEU A 4 4.38 -15.30 -0.32
N PHE A 5 4.86 -15.12 -1.54
CA PHE A 5 4.71 -13.88 -2.29
C PHE A 5 3.46 -13.95 -3.17
N ILE A 6 2.61 -12.93 -3.07
CA ILE A 6 1.48 -12.72 -3.98
C ILE A 6 1.81 -11.49 -4.81
N THR A 7 1.82 -11.64 -6.13
CA THR A 7 2.25 -10.57 -7.05
C THR A 7 1.14 -10.16 -8.00
N HIS A 8 1.29 -8.99 -8.62
CA HIS A 8 0.43 -8.51 -9.71
C HIS A 8 -1.05 -8.44 -9.32
N TYR A 9 -1.34 -7.71 -8.26
CA TYR A 9 -2.73 -7.50 -7.82
C TYR A 9 -3.56 -6.71 -8.83
N PRO A 10 -4.89 -6.93 -8.84
CA PRO A 10 -5.81 -6.08 -9.58
C PRO A 10 -5.66 -4.61 -9.18
N LYS A 11 -5.57 -3.70 -10.16
CA LYS A 11 -5.40 -2.26 -9.89
C LYS A 11 -6.54 -1.64 -9.09
N ALA A 12 -7.73 -2.21 -9.18
CA ALA A 12 -8.93 -1.70 -8.51
C ALA A 12 -8.86 -1.77 -6.98
N ILE A 13 -8.04 -2.68 -6.43
CA ILE A 13 -7.91 -2.89 -4.98
C ILE A 13 -6.59 -2.37 -4.41
N LYS A 14 -5.70 -1.84 -5.26
CA LYS A 14 -4.41 -1.30 -4.83
C LYS A 14 -4.38 0.24 -4.97
N PHE A 15 -3.46 0.86 -4.24
CA PHE A 15 -3.35 2.31 -4.15
C PHE A 15 -2.97 2.93 -5.51
N PHE A 16 -3.40 4.16 -5.76
CA PHE A 16 -3.27 4.83 -7.07
C PHE A 16 -1.83 5.03 -7.54
N ASN A 17 -0.88 5.13 -6.60
CA ASN A 17 0.52 5.39 -6.91
C ASN A 17 1.33 4.14 -7.33
N MET A 18 0.71 2.97 -7.37
CA MET A 18 1.35 1.76 -7.88
C MET A 18 1.28 1.75 -9.41
N LYS A 19 2.42 1.46 -10.05
CA LYS A 19 2.53 1.47 -11.50
C LYS A 19 1.70 0.35 -12.12
N GLN A 20 0.93 0.72 -13.13
CA GLN A 20 0.18 -0.23 -13.93
C GLN A 20 1.12 -1.11 -14.75
N ASN A 21 0.81 -2.38 -14.88
CA ASN A 21 1.60 -3.30 -15.69
C ASN A 21 1.54 -2.93 -17.17
N ALA A 22 2.67 -3.04 -17.86
CA ALA A 22 2.79 -2.65 -19.27
C ALA A 22 2.04 -3.61 -20.23
N TYR A 23 1.84 -4.86 -19.81
CA TYR A 23 1.22 -5.91 -20.65
C TYR A 23 -0.25 -6.14 -20.30
N ASP A 24 -0.66 -5.85 -19.07
CA ASP A 24 -2.05 -5.97 -18.62
C ASP A 24 -2.44 -4.75 -17.79
N SER A 25 -3.28 -3.91 -18.37
CA SER A 25 -3.73 -2.67 -17.75
C SER A 25 -4.67 -2.87 -16.55
N ASN A 26 -5.09 -4.09 -16.25
CA ASN A 26 -5.96 -4.38 -15.10
C ASN A 26 -5.19 -4.69 -13.81
N ILE A 27 -3.89 -4.90 -13.90
CA ILE A 27 -3.04 -5.23 -12.77
C ILE A 27 -1.96 -4.16 -12.55
N VAL A 28 -1.38 -4.17 -11.34
CA VAL A 28 -0.26 -3.30 -10.96
C VAL A 28 0.98 -4.14 -10.63
N ASN A 29 2.16 -3.56 -10.82
CA ASN A 29 3.44 -4.19 -10.48
C ASN A 29 3.65 -4.13 -8.96
N SER A 30 2.99 -5.03 -8.25
CA SER A 30 3.00 -5.11 -6.79
C SER A 30 3.33 -6.50 -6.31
N THR A 31 3.80 -6.58 -5.08
CA THR A 31 4.02 -7.84 -4.37
C THR A 31 3.79 -7.66 -2.88
N ASP A 32 3.10 -8.62 -2.27
CA ASP A 32 2.94 -8.70 -0.83
C ASP A 32 3.60 -9.98 -0.33
N LEU A 33 4.33 -9.88 0.78
CA LEU A 33 4.86 -11.04 1.50
C LEU A 33 3.89 -11.45 2.60
N ILE A 34 3.32 -12.61 2.46
CA ILE A 34 2.43 -13.22 3.45
C ILE A 34 3.22 -14.21 4.31
N LEU A 35 3.26 -13.95 5.59
CA LEU A 35 3.89 -14.85 6.56
C LEU A 35 2.85 -15.75 7.21
N PRO A 36 3.20 -17.02 7.53
CA PRO A 36 2.31 -17.91 8.27
C PRO A 36 1.76 -17.26 9.54
N PHE A 37 0.48 -17.43 9.83
CA PHE A 37 -0.31 -16.89 10.96
C PHE A 37 -0.17 -15.38 11.24
N SER A 38 0.80 -14.72 10.65
CA SER A 38 1.03 -13.28 10.80
C SER A 38 0.34 -12.44 9.70
N GLY A 39 0.07 -13.04 8.53
CA GLY A 39 -0.56 -12.36 7.40
C GLY A 39 0.42 -11.50 6.59
N GLU A 40 -0.08 -10.44 5.95
CA GLU A 40 0.75 -9.54 5.14
C GLU A 40 1.76 -8.79 6.03
N ALA A 41 3.03 -9.14 5.89
CA ALA A 41 4.12 -8.52 6.63
C ALA A 41 4.87 -7.46 5.82
N VAL A 42 4.91 -7.60 4.50
CA VAL A 42 5.52 -6.63 3.59
C VAL A 42 4.60 -6.39 2.42
N GLY A 43 4.36 -5.13 2.11
CA GLY A 43 3.72 -4.71 0.87
C GLY A 43 4.70 -3.87 0.05
N ALA A 44 4.90 -4.21 -1.22
CA ALA A 44 5.82 -3.52 -2.11
C ALA A 44 5.20 -3.29 -3.49
N ALA A 45 5.64 -2.25 -4.18
CA ALA A 45 5.24 -1.99 -5.55
C ALA A 45 6.24 -1.12 -6.30
N GLU A 46 6.31 -1.31 -7.60
CA GLU A 46 6.84 -0.29 -8.51
C GLU A 46 5.92 0.94 -8.45
N ARG A 47 6.51 2.13 -8.37
CA ARG A 47 5.79 3.38 -8.24
C ARG A 47 5.59 4.04 -9.60
N GLU A 48 4.40 4.61 -9.81
CA GLU A 48 4.16 5.51 -10.93
C GLU A 48 4.90 6.84 -10.69
N TYR A 49 5.63 7.29 -11.68
CA TYR A 49 6.40 8.54 -11.61
C TYR A 49 6.02 9.54 -12.71
N GLU A 50 5.22 9.13 -13.68
CA GLU A 50 4.72 10.02 -14.71
C GLU A 50 3.46 10.74 -14.20
N TYR A 51 3.44 12.07 -14.31
CA TYR A 51 2.39 12.90 -13.73
C TYR A 51 0.99 12.57 -14.26
N GLU A 52 0.84 12.47 -15.59
CA GLU A 52 -0.49 12.24 -16.18
C GLU A 52 -1.10 10.87 -15.82
N PRO A 53 -0.37 9.74 -15.94
CA PRO A 53 -0.85 8.46 -15.46
C PRO A 53 -1.18 8.46 -13.96
N LEU A 54 -0.34 9.10 -13.15
CA LEU A 54 -0.53 9.21 -11.71
C LEU A 54 -1.82 9.97 -11.37
N LEU A 55 -2.04 11.12 -12.01
CA LEU A 55 -3.24 11.94 -11.85
C LEU A 55 -4.50 11.18 -12.28
N GLN A 56 -4.45 10.49 -13.42
CA GLN A 56 -5.58 9.71 -13.91
C GLN A 56 -5.92 8.57 -12.96
N ARG A 57 -4.91 7.84 -12.46
CA ARG A 57 -5.08 6.78 -11.47
C ARG A 57 -5.71 7.29 -10.18
N LEU A 58 -5.32 8.47 -9.72
CA LEU A 58 -5.93 9.10 -8.55
C LEU A 58 -7.41 9.42 -8.79
N LYS A 59 -7.74 10.05 -9.92
CA LYS A 59 -9.12 10.41 -10.29
C LYS A 59 -10.04 9.19 -10.37
N ASP A 60 -9.55 8.08 -10.89
CA ASP A 60 -10.32 6.84 -11.06
C ASP A 60 -10.39 5.99 -9.78
N SER A 61 -9.67 6.38 -8.72
CA SER A 61 -9.55 5.57 -7.51
C SER A 61 -10.82 5.60 -6.65
N ASN A 62 -11.17 4.45 -6.08
CA ASN A 62 -12.22 4.36 -5.07
C ASN A 62 -11.87 5.16 -3.81
N MET A 63 -10.57 5.28 -3.51
CA MET A 63 -10.07 6.03 -2.37
C MET A 63 -10.43 7.52 -2.49
N LEU A 64 -10.25 8.14 -3.66
CA LEU A 64 -10.62 9.54 -3.86
C LEU A 64 -12.12 9.73 -3.72
N ARG A 65 -12.95 8.83 -4.25
CA ARG A 65 -14.41 8.88 -4.06
C ARG A 65 -14.81 8.89 -2.59
N GLN A 66 -14.26 7.96 -1.80
CA GLN A 66 -14.51 7.90 -0.36
C GLN A 66 -14.00 9.14 0.39
N LEU A 67 -12.89 9.71 -0.04
CA LEU A 67 -12.35 10.93 0.54
C LEU A 67 -13.27 12.13 0.30
N VAL A 68 -13.79 12.26 -0.93
CA VAL A 68 -14.75 13.32 -1.28
C VAL A 68 -16.04 13.21 -0.47
N GLU A 69 -16.56 12.00 -0.25
CA GLU A 69 -17.73 11.76 0.60
C GLU A 69 -17.50 12.21 2.06
N ARG A 70 -16.24 12.25 2.50
CA ARG A 70 -15.83 12.71 3.84
C ARG A 70 -15.45 14.19 3.90
N GLY A 71 -15.62 14.94 2.80
CA GLY A 71 -15.33 16.37 2.72
C GLY A 71 -13.90 16.73 2.30
N GLY A 72 -13.08 15.74 1.95
CA GLY A 72 -11.77 15.95 1.34
C GLY A 72 -11.84 16.05 -0.18
N GLY A 73 -10.69 16.06 -0.85
CA GLY A 73 -10.65 16.15 -2.30
C GLY A 73 -9.27 15.93 -2.91
N ILE A 74 -9.21 16.07 -4.23
CA ILE A 74 -7.98 15.87 -4.99
C ILE A 74 -6.85 16.83 -4.54
N ARG A 75 -7.20 18.02 -4.04
CA ARG A 75 -6.25 19.03 -3.55
C ARG A 75 -5.42 18.55 -2.35
N ASP A 76 -5.92 17.58 -1.60
CA ASP A 76 -5.18 16.98 -0.49
C ASP A 76 -3.91 16.24 -0.95
N PHE A 77 -3.83 15.96 -2.26
CA PHE A 77 -2.67 15.32 -2.90
C PHE A 77 -1.81 16.28 -3.73
N ASP A 78 -2.09 17.58 -3.73
CA ASP A 78 -1.38 18.56 -4.56
C ASP A 78 0.13 18.52 -4.30
N TRP A 79 0.56 18.43 -3.05
CA TRP A 79 1.96 18.33 -2.67
C TRP A 79 2.68 17.13 -3.32
N TYR A 80 1.98 15.99 -3.45
CA TYR A 80 2.51 14.78 -4.04
C TYR A 80 2.52 14.85 -5.57
N LEU A 81 1.43 15.32 -6.16
CA LEU A 81 1.28 15.48 -7.60
C LEU A 81 2.23 16.55 -8.17
N GLU A 82 2.35 17.71 -7.49
CA GLU A 82 3.23 18.80 -7.89
C GLU A 82 4.70 18.36 -7.91
N PHE A 83 5.11 17.51 -6.98
CA PHE A 83 6.47 16.98 -6.99
C PHE A 83 6.81 16.33 -8.33
N TYR A 84 5.94 15.45 -8.84
CA TYR A 84 6.15 14.79 -10.12
C TYR A 84 5.94 15.71 -11.32
N ARG A 85 5.01 16.64 -11.23
CA ARG A 85 4.75 17.64 -12.28
C ARG A 85 5.96 18.55 -12.51
N LEU A 86 6.62 18.99 -11.45
CA LEU A 86 7.72 19.95 -11.51
C LEU A 86 9.08 19.28 -11.75
N ASN A 87 9.31 18.14 -11.15
CA ASN A 87 10.63 17.50 -11.14
C ASN A 87 10.71 16.29 -12.07
N GLY A 88 9.57 15.83 -12.60
CA GLY A 88 9.51 14.52 -13.23
C GLY A 88 9.82 13.40 -12.24
N GLY A 89 10.26 12.28 -12.74
CA GLY A 89 10.59 11.14 -11.92
C GLY A 89 11.46 10.13 -12.65
N THR A 90 11.84 9.09 -11.95
CA THR A 90 12.56 7.96 -12.51
C THR A 90 11.95 6.66 -11.99
N THR A 91 12.21 5.56 -12.68
CA THR A 91 11.79 4.23 -12.24
C THR A 91 12.26 3.97 -10.81
N HIS A 92 11.33 3.68 -9.93
CA HIS A 92 11.61 3.37 -8.53
C HIS A 92 10.54 2.45 -7.95
N SER A 93 10.88 1.79 -6.87
CA SER A 93 9.96 0.96 -6.10
C SER A 93 10.03 1.34 -4.63
N GLY A 94 9.01 0.96 -3.89
CA GLY A 94 8.97 1.17 -2.46
C GLY A 94 8.29 0.01 -1.76
N CYS A 95 8.64 -0.21 -0.50
CA CYS A 95 7.99 -1.20 0.35
C CYS A 95 7.70 -0.64 1.73
N GLY A 96 6.66 -1.19 2.35
CA GLY A 96 6.38 -1.05 3.76
C GLY A 96 6.57 -2.38 4.46
N ILE A 97 7.27 -2.38 5.58
CA ILE A 97 7.50 -3.57 6.40
C ILE A 97 6.75 -3.41 7.71
N GLY A 98 5.77 -4.27 7.94
CA GLY A 98 5.01 -4.31 9.19
C GLY A 98 5.83 -4.92 10.32
N LEU A 99 6.52 -4.09 11.10
CA LEU A 99 7.43 -4.54 12.15
C LEU A 99 6.75 -5.54 13.10
N ASN A 100 5.55 -5.23 13.56
CA ASN A 100 4.80 -6.13 14.44
C ASN A 100 4.44 -7.47 13.79
N ARG A 101 4.20 -7.48 12.48
CA ARG A 101 3.92 -8.72 11.72
C ARG A 101 5.17 -9.61 11.63
N VAL A 102 6.32 -9.01 11.32
CA VAL A 102 7.60 -9.72 11.28
C VAL A 102 7.97 -10.24 12.67
N THR A 103 7.84 -9.42 13.70
CA THR A 103 8.09 -9.80 15.09
C THR A 103 7.16 -10.94 15.53
N GLN A 104 5.88 -10.86 15.21
CA GLN A 104 4.89 -11.91 15.49
C GLN A 104 5.32 -13.26 14.88
N TYR A 105 5.78 -13.23 13.63
CA TYR A 105 6.26 -14.44 12.94
C TYR A 105 7.50 -15.01 13.60
N ILE A 106 8.49 -14.18 13.96
CA ILE A 106 9.72 -14.60 14.63
C ILE A 106 9.41 -15.22 15.99
N LEU A 107 8.49 -14.64 16.75
CA LEU A 107 8.05 -15.15 18.06
C LEU A 107 7.21 -16.44 17.96
N GLY A 108 6.72 -16.78 16.77
CA GLY A 108 5.80 -17.89 16.59
C GLY A 108 4.44 -17.68 17.26
N SER A 109 4.04 -16.43 17.51
CA SER A 109 2.79 -16.09 18.19
C SER A 109 1.62 -15.98 17.23
N HIS A 110 0.47 -16.54 17.59
CA HIS A 110 -0.80 -16.35 16.86
C HIS A 110 -1.51 -15.02 17.20
N ASP A 111 -1.00 -14.28 18.19
CA ASP A 111 -1.55 -13.02 18.62
C ASP A 111 -0.56 -11.87 18.38
N ILE A 112 -0.90 -10.92 17.51
CA ILE A 112 -0.05 -9.78 17.18
C ILE A 112 0.24 -8.87 18.39
N ARG A 113 -0.62 -8.88 19.42
CA ARG A 113 -0.41 -8.11 20.65
C ARG A 113 0.85 -8.53 21.41
N ALA A 114 1.31 -9.76 21.22
CA ALA A 114 2.57 -10.25 21.79
C ALA A 114 3.82 -9.58 21.17
N SER A 115 3.67 -8.89 20.03
CA SER A 115 4.76 -8.24 19.31
C SER A 115 4.91 -6.74 19.64
N THR A 116 4.13 -6.21 20.57
CA THR A 116 4.20 -4.81 21.00
C THR A 116 4.16 -4.66 22.51
N VAL A 117 4.87 -3.66 23.03
CA VAL A 117 4.96 -3.40 24.47
C VAL A 117 3.65 -2.84 25.02
N PHE A 118 2.96 -2.00 24.25
CA PHE A 118 1.69 -1.36 24.65
C PHE A 118 0.59 -1.64 23.61
N PRO A 119 -0.03 -2.84 23.67
CA PRO A 119 -1.10 -3.17 22.73
C PRO A 119 -2.34 -2.34 23.02
N MET A 120 -2.85 -1.67 21.98
CA MET A 120 -4.14 -0.96 22.03
C MET A 120 -5.11 -1.56 21.01
N ASN A 121 -6.33 -1.83 21.45
CA ASN A 121 -7.43 -2.23 20.58
C ASN A 121 -8.75 -1.64 21.10
N LYS A 122 -9.85 -1.87 20.37
CA LYS A 122 -11.18 -1.34 20.76
C LYS A 122 -11.67 -1.80 22.15
N GLN A 123 -11.10 -2.88 22.68
CA GLN A 123 -11.48 -3.44 24.00
C GLN A 123 -10.56 -2.98 25.12
N THR A 124 -9.37 -2.46 24.79
CA THR A 124 -8.32 -2.05 25.74
C THR A 124 -8.04 -0.55 25.72
N ILE A 125 -8.91 0.26 25.14
CA ILE A 125 -8.88 1.72 25.33
C ILE A 125 -9.46 1.98 26.73
N MET A 126 -8.56 2.12 27.67
CA MET A 126 -8.90 2.68 28.97
C MET A 126 -8.79 4.20 28.93
#